data_403b7f0d10a1c5b334b97018f388659f
#
_entry.id   403b7f0d10a1c5b334b97018f388659f
#
_cell.length_a   1.000
_cell.length_b   1.000
_cell.length_c   1.000
_cell.angle_alpha   90.00
_cell.angle_beta   90.00
_cell.angle_gamma   90.00
#
_symmetry.space_group_name_H-M   'P 1'
#
loop_
_entity.id
_entity.type
_entity.pdbx_description
1 polymer ?
#
loop_
_entity_poly.entity_id
_entity_poly.type
_entity_poly.pdbx_seq_one_letter_code
_entity_poly.pdbx_strand_id
1 'polypeptide(L)'
;VKGTLIVISVLLLVIVATLAFLHLRAQHRSAGPVVHVENEFEFTAHGPYKTVAPLFGASAERAWGEGQWNPKFLYPSPERDTFGEVFTVAHGHLRSVWVNSAFDLEKGHVQYVYVIPDAQAVLIDIHLEDEGPSATGVKVVYQRTALNPSFNEHATKSGNGDRDMGREWQTAIDTCLRGKTR
;
A
#
# COMPACT_ATOMS: atom_id res chain seq x y z
N VAL A 1 -40.16 37.51 -26.98
CA VAL A 1 -39.94 36.04 -27.20
C VAL A 1 -38.61 35.76 -27.93
N LYS A 2 -38.29 36.47 -29.06
CA LYS A 2 -37.03 36.23 -29.81
C LYS A 2 -35.78 36.58 -29.03
N GLY A 3 -35.79 37.68 -28.26
CA GLY A 3 -34.65 38.10 -27.44
C GLY A 3 -34.32 37.11 -26.29
N THR A 4 -35.35 36.55 -25.66
CA THR A 4 -35.17 35.56 -24.56
C THR A 4 -34.53 34.27 -25.05
N LEU A 5 -34.96 33.80 -26.25
CA LEU A 5 -34.40 32.59 -26.88
C LEU A 5 -32.89 32.76 -27.20
N ILE A 6 -32.49 33.95 -27.70
CA ILE A 6 -31.07 34.23 -28.03
C ILE A 6 -30.24 34.22 -26.72
N VAL A 7 -30.70 34.85 -25.65
CA VAL A 7 -29.99 34.88 -24.37
C VAL A 7 -29.80 33.45 -23.79
N ILE A 8 -30.83 32.63 -23.84
CA ILE A 8 -30.76 31.23 -23.38
C ILE A 8 -29.76 30.41 -24.21
N SER A 9 -29.76 30.58 -25.51
CA SER A 9 -28.83 29.88 -26.41
C SER A 9 -27.37 30.28 -26.18
N VAL A 10 -27.10 31.57 -25.95
CA VAL A 10 -25.74 32.05 -25.62
C VAL A 10 -25.28 31.50 -24.25
N LEU A 11 -26.16 31.49 -23.24
CA LEU A 11 -25.84 30.96 -21.93
C LEU A 11 -25.50 29.46 -21.98
N LEU A 12 -26.26 28.67 -22.75
CA LEU A 12 -26.03 27.25 -22.96
C LEU A 12 -24.67 26.99 -23.66
N LEU A 13 -24.32 27.80 -24.67
CA LEU A 13 -23.03 27.72 -25.35
C LEU A 13 -21.85 28.00 -24.41
N VAL A 14 -21.97 29.00 -23.56
CA VAL A 14 -20.95 29.33 -22.56
C VAL A 14 -20.77 28.19 -21.55
N ILE A 15 -21.86 27.59 -21.06
CA ILE A 15 -21.80 26.47 -20.13
C ILE A 15 -21.11 25.27 -20.79
N VAL A 16 -21.49 24.91 -22.01
CA VAL A 16 -20.87 23.78 -22.73
C VAL A 16 -19.38 24.04 -23.00
N ALA A 17 -19.02 25.24 -23.43
CA ALA A 17 -17.60 25.61 -23.63
C ALA A 17 -16.79 25.55 -22.34
N THR A 18 -17.36 25.98 -21.21
CA THR A 18 -16.71 25.93 -19.90
C THR A 18 -16.52 24.50 -19.44
N LEU A 19 -17.53 23.64 -19.59
CA LEU A 19 -17.45 22.22 -19.23
C LEU A 19 -16.43 21.49 -20.12
N ALA A 20 -16.40 21.75 -21.43
CA ALA A 20 -15.42 21.20 -22.35
C ALA A 20 -13.98 21.64 -21.98
N PHE A 21 -13.80 22.93 -21.65
CA PHE A 21 -12.50 23.46 -21.22
C PHE A 21 -12.03 22.83 -19.89
N LEU A 22 -12.92 22.65 -18.92
CA LEU A 22 -12.62 21.99 -17.67
C LEU A 22 -12.26 20.52 -17.88
N HIS A 23 -12.98 19.84 -18.77
CA HIS A 23 -12.70 18.45 -19.14
C HIS A 23 -11.33 18.29 -19.82
N LEU A 24 -11.02 19.17 -20.79
CA LEU A 24 -9.71 19.20 -21.46
C LEU A 24 -8.57 19.51 -20.48
N ARG A 25 -8.78 20.44 -19.54
CA ARG A 25 -7.80 20.73 -18.48
C ARG A 25 -7.58 19.54 -17.55
N ALA A 26 -8.64 18.80 -17.21
CA ALA A 26 -8.54 17.60 -16.40
C ALA A 26 -7.73 16.50 -17.13
N GLN A 27 -7.98 16.30 -18.43
CA GLN A 27 -7.20 15.37 -19.26
C GLN A 27 -5.73 15.79 -19.38
N HIS A 28 -5.42 17.08 -19.56
CA HIS A 28 -4.03 17.56 -19.60
C HIS A 28 -3.29 17.40 -18.27
N ARG A 29 -3.97 17.51 -17.13
CA ARG A 29 -3.37 17.24 -15.81
C ARG A 29 -3.03 15.76 -15.61
N SER A 30 -3.74 14.85 -16.28
CA SER A 30 -3.50 13.42 -16.26
C SER A 30 -2.43 12.94 -17.26
N ALA A 31 -1.90 13.82 -18.11
CA ALA A 31 -0.99 13.47 -19.20
C ALA A 31 0.51 13.63 -18.85
N GLY A 32 0.85 13.97 -17.60
CA GLY A 32 2.23 14.09 -17.17
C GLY A 32 2.89 12.72 -16.84
N PRO A 33 4.23 12.70 -16.66
CA PRO A 33 4.91 11.50 -16.22
C PRO A 33 4.46 11.11 -14.81
N VAL A 34 4.38 9.80 -14.56
CA VAL A 34 4.14 9.26 -13.23
C VAL A 34 5.46 9.15 -12.47
N VAL A 35 5.43 9.32 -11.13
CA VAL A 35 6.60 9.12 -10.29
C VAL A 35 6.72 7.66 -9.88
N HIS A 36 7.97 7.23 -9.74
CA HIS A 36 8.37 6.00 -9.07
C HIS A 36 9.30 6.37 -7.92
N VAL A 37 9.06 5.83 -6.74
CA VAL A 37 9.82 6.11 -5.52
C VAL A 37 10.21 4.79 -4.88
N GLU A 38 11.49 4.66 -4.52
CA GLU A 38 12.01 3.52 -3.78
C GLU A 38 12.59 4.00 -2.45
N ASN A 39 12.26 3.30 -1.38
CA ASN A 39 12.79 3.55 -0.03
C ASN A 39 12.95 2.23 0.71
N GLU A 40 13.85 2.22 1.66
CA GLU A 40 14.11 1.05 2.50
C GLU A 40 14.26 1.46 3.97
N PHE A 41 14.02 0.50 4.85
CA PHE A 41 14.36 0.57 6.26
C PHE A 41 14.77 -0.81 6.77
N GLU A 42 15.50 -0.81 7.86
CA GLU A 42 15.98 -2.01 8.54
C GLU A 42 15.73 -1.88 10.04
N PHE A 43 15.50 -3.01 10.70
CA PHE A 43 15.43 -3.10 12.16
C PHE A 43 15.70 -4.54 12.61
N THR A 44 15.95 -4.71 13.91
CA THR A 44 16.07 -6.04 14.54
C THR A 44 14.90 -6.28 15.46
N ALA A 45 14.08 -7.30 15.19
CA ALA A 45 13.02 -7.77 16.08
C ALA A 45 13.62 -8.63 17.20
N HIS A 46 13.19 -8.39 18.45
CA HIS A 46 13.73 -9.11 19.62
C HIS A 46 13.00 -10.43 19.85
N GLY A 47 13.29 -11.40 19.02
CA GLY A 47 12.74 -12.74 19.07
C GLY A 47 13.43 -13.70 18.11
N PRO A 48 13.32 -15.02 18.35
CA PRO A 48 13.93 -16.01 17.49
C PRO A 48 13.23 -16.03 16.12
N TYR A 49 13.99 -16.27 15.08
CA TYR A 49 13.54 -16.29 13.68
C TYR A 49 12.22 -17.07 13.47
N LYS A 50 12.13 -18.29 14.01
CA LYS A 50 10.95 -19.15 13.86
C LYS A 50 9.67 -18.56 14.45
N THR A 51 9.79 -17.58 15.35
CA THR A 51 8.65 -16.89 15.97
C THR A 51 8.34 -15.58 15.27
N VAL A 52 9.37 -14.89 14.79
CA VAL A 52 9.26 -13.57 14.12
C VAL A 52 8.84 -13.73 12.67
N ALA A 53 9.50 -14.59 11.89
CA ALA A 53 9.27 -14.68 10.46
C ALA A 53 7.80 -14.93 10.06
N PRO A 54 7.02 -15.79 10.73
CA PRO A 54 5.60 -15.96 10.43
C PRO A 54 4.74 -14.71 10.67
N LEU A 55 5.21 -13.72 11.44
CA LEU A 55 4.45 -12.50 11.72
C LEU A 55 4.29 -11.59 10.49
N PHE A 56 5.06 -11.84 9.44
CA PHE A 56 4.99 -11.09 8.18
C PHE A 56 3.97 -11.67 7.18
N GLY A 57 3.16 -12.64 7.59
CA GLY A 57 1.99 -13.08 6.83
C GLY A 57 0.81 -12.11 7.02
N ALA A 58 -0.01 -11.93 5.99
CA ALA A 58 -1.12 -10.97 6.01
C ALA A 58 -2.13 -11.23 7.14
N SER A 59 -2.41 -12.50 7.46
CA SER A 59 -3.29 -12.85 8.58
C SER A 59 -2.60 -12.68 9.92
N ALA A 60 -1.32 -13.03 10.01
CA ALA A 60 -0.52 -12.93 11.23
C ALA A 60 -0.24 -11.48 11.63
N GLU A 61 -0.11 -10.59 10.65
CA GLU A 61 0.10 -9.15 10.86
C GLU A 61 -1.04 -8.48 11.66
N ARG A 62 -2.25 -9.05 11.68
CA ARG A 62 -3.34 -8.57 12.54
C ARG A 62 -2.96 -8.54 14.03
N ALA A 63 -1.95 -9.30 14.45
CA ALA A 63 -1.51 -9.36 15.83
C ALA A 63 -0.62 -8.18 16.24
N TRP A 64 0.00 -7.50 15.28
CA TRP A 64 0.93 -6.41 15.54
C TRP A 64 0.69 -5.18 14.64
N GLY A 65 0.04 -5.36 13.49
CA GLY A 65 -0.34 -4.26 12.61
C GLY A 65 -1.29 -3.29 13.30
N GLU A 66 -1.25 -2.04 12.89
CA GLU A 66 -2.14 -1.02 13.43
C GLU A 66 -3.62 -1.33 13.13
N GLY A 67 -4.53 -0.78 13.93
CA GLY A 67 -5.96 -1.10 13.93
C GLY A 67 -6.71 -0.94 12.60
N GLN A 68 -6.07 -0.43 11.56
CA GLN A 68 -6.58 -0.39 10.19
C GLN A 68 -6.19 -1.63 9.35
N TRP A 69 -5.24 -2.45 9.83
CA TRP A 69 -4.85 -3.67 9.15
C TRP A 69 -5.93 -4.75 9.32
N ASN A 70 -6.81 -4.85 8.35
CA ASN A 70 -7.93 -5.78 8.34
C ASN A 70 -8.09 -6.44 6.96
N PRO A 71 -7.15 -7.33 6.58
CA PRO A 71 -7.20 -8.02 5.30
C PRO A 71 -8.44 -8.89 5.19
N LYS A 72 -9.13 -8.80 4.05
CA LYS A 72 -10.24 -9.66 3.67
C LYS A 72 -9.78 -10.60 2.58
N PHE A 73 -9.53 -11.87 2.95
CA PHE A 73 -9.03 -12.87 2.02
C PHE A 73 -10.06 -13.20 0.95
N LEU A 74 -9.61 -13.25 -0.28
CA LEU A 74 -10.32 -13.77 -1.45
C LEU A 74 -9.83 -15.17 -1.79
N TYR A 75 -8.55 -15.45 -1.53
CA TYR A 75 -7.88 -16.74 -1.69
C TYR A 75 -6.66 -16.77 -0.75
N PRO A 76 -6.37 -17.94 -0.12
CA PRO A 76 -7.15 -19.17 -0.11
C PRO A 76 -8.37 -19.11 0.82
N SER A 77 -9.25 -20.12 0.73
CA SER A 77 -10.33 -20.34 1.67
C SER A 77 -10.23 -21.79 2.22
N PRO A 78 -10.08 -21.99 3.55
CA PRO A 78 -9.95 -20.99 4.60
C PRO A 78 -8.69 -20.13 4.47
N GLU A 79 -8.70 -18.95 5.09
CA GLU A 79 -7.56 -18.03 5.04
C GLU A 79 -6.31 -18.65 5.67
N ARG A 80 -5.17 -18.41 5.04
CA ARG A 80 -3.84 -18.75 5.55
C ARG A 80 -2.81 -17.94 4.79
N ASP A 81 -1.70 -17.63 5.46
CA ASP A 81 -0.57 -16.96 4.85
C ASP A 81 0.21 -17.93 3.94
N THR A 82 0.31 -17.61 2.67
CA THR A 82 0.95 -18.46 1.66
C THR A 82 1.26 -17.68 0.39
N PHE A 83 2.22 -18.17 -0.37
CA PHE A 83 2.44 -17.69 -1.74
C PHE A 83 1.15 -17.72 -2.57
N GLY A 84 0.90 -16.67 -3.33
CA GLY A 84 -0.26 -16.53 -4.21
C GLY A 84 -1.56 -16.19 -3.49
N GLU A 85 -1.55 -15.92 -2.18
CA GLU A 85 -2.73 -15.41 -1.48
C GLU A 85 -3.16 -14.07 -2.07
N VAL A 86 -4.48 -13.86 -2.10
CA VAL A 86 -5.08 -12.62 -2.58
C VAL A 86 -6.06 -12.11 -1.53
N PHE A 87 -5.93 -10.85 -1.17
CA PHE A 87 -6.81 -10.21 -0.20
C PHE A 87 -7.03 -8.73 -0.53
N THR A 88 -7.96 -8.10 0.15
CA THR A 88 -8.24 -6.67 0.03
C THR A 88 -8.09 -5.99 1.37
N VAL A 89 -7.62 -4.73 1.35
CA VAL A 89 -7.58 -3.85 2.51
C VAL A 89 -8.33 -2.56 2.18
N ALA A 90 -9.15 -2.08 3.13
CA ALA A 90 -9.88 -0.83 2.98
C ALA A 90 -9.05 0.35 3.51
N HIS A 91 -9.02 1.44 2.75
CA HIS A 91 -8.36 2.70 3.10
C HIS A 91 -9.41 3.83 2.99
N GLY A 92 -10.28 3.94 3.99
CA GLY A 92 -11.42 4.84 3.91
C GLY A 92 -12.37 4.45 2.77
N HIS A 93 -12.51 5.32 1.76
CA HIS A 93 -13.33 5.05 0.57
C HIS A 93 -12.59 4.29 -0.54
N LEU A 94 -11.28 4.14 -0.41
CA LEU A 94 -10.45 3.38 -1.35
C LEU A 94 -10.27 1.94 -0.86
N ARG A 95 -9.97 1.05 -1.81
CA ARG A 95 -9.65 -0.35 -1.53
C ARG A 95 -8.44 -0.75 -2.34
N SER A 96 -7.49 -1.39 -1.69
CA SER A 96 -6.36 -2.03 -2.35
C SER A 96 -6.62 -3.52 -2.55
N VAL A 97 -6.09 -4.06 -3.65
CA VAL A 97 -6.00 -5.50 -3.90
C VAL A 97 -4.54 -5.90 -3.70
N TRP A 98 -4.32 -6.92 -2.89
CA TRP A 98 -3.01 -7.43 -2.49
C TRP A 98 -2.80 -8.83 -3.03
N VAL A 99 -1.59 -9.10 -3.46
CA VAL A 99 -1.11 -10.43 -3.84
C VAL A 99 0.19 -10.69 -3.09
N ASN A 100 0.29 -11.82 -2.41
CA ASN A 100 1.56 -12.30 -1.89
C ASN A 100 2.34 -12.95 -3.04
N SER A 101 3.38 -12.28 -3.50
CA SER A 101 4.20 -12.70 -4.65
C SER A 101 5.43 -13.52 -4.25
N ALA A 102 5.77 -13.57 -2.94
CA ALA A 102 6.72 -14.50 -2.35
C ALA A 102 6.39 -14.75 -0.88
N PHE A 103 6.39 -16.01 -0.46
CA PHE A 103 6.23 -16.41 0.95
C PHE A 103 7.12 -17.64 1.20
N ASP A 104 8.41 -17.40 1.31
CA ASP A 104 9.43 -18.44 1.52
C ASP A 104 10.17 -18.16 2.84
N LEU A 105 9.59 -18.63 3.94
CA LEU A 105 10.14 -18.43 5.26
C LEU A 105 11.43 -19.24 5.51
N GLU A 106 11.73 -20.25 4.69
CA GLU A 106 13.01 -20.96 4.78
C GLU A 106 14.16 -20.11 4.25
N LYS A 107 13.88 -19.29 3.24
CA LYS A 107 14.84 -18.35 2.65
C LYS A 107 14.74 -16.94 3.25
N GLY A 108 13.81 -16.71 4.19
CA GLY A 108 13.62 -15.39 4.77
C GLY A 108 13.06 -14.36 3.80
N HIS A 109 12.20 -14.77 2.86
CA HIS A 109 11.68 -13.88 1.83
C HIS A 109 10.16 -13.83 1.83
N VAL A 110 9.61 -12.64 2.06
CA VAL A 110 8.18 -12.34 1.92
C VAL A 110 8.02 -11.13 1.02
N GLN A 111 7.12 -11.21 0.03
CA GLN A 111 6.90 -10.11 -0.90
C GLN A 111 5.41 -9.93 -1.18
N TYR A 112 4.97 -8.69 -1.13
CA TYR A 112 3.61 -8.29 -1.49
C TYR A 112 3.61 -7.30 -2.63
N VAL A 113 2.65 -7.46 -3.53
CA VAL A 113 2.27 -6.41 -4.47
C VAL A 113 0.85 -5.99 -4.14
N TYR A 114 0.62 -4.69 -4.00
CA TYR A 114 -0.74 -4.19 -3.93
C TYR A 114 -1.01 -3.07 -4.92
N VAL A 115 -2.26 -2.97 -5.33
CA VAL A 115 -2.74 -1.95 -6.26
C VAL A 115 -3.96 -1.26 -5.67
N ILE A 116 -3.92 0.07 -5.67
CA ILE A 116 -5.10 0.92 -5.53
C ILE A 116 -5.41 1.41 -6.95
N PRO A 117 -6.53 0.96 -7.58
CA PRO A 117 -6.86 1.32 -8.95
C PRO A 117 -6.82 2.82 -9.18
N ASP A 118 -6.28 3.24 -10.32
CA ASP A 118 -6.12 4.64 -10.76
C ASP A 118 -5.27 5.52 -9.82
N ALA A 119 -4.70 4.96 -8.76
CA ALA A 119 -3.90 5.67 -7.77
C ALA A 119 -2.43 5.24 -7.80
N GLN A 120 -2.14 4.05 -7.31
CA GLN A 120 -0.77 3.55 -7.18
C GLN A 120 -0.67 2.02 -7.21
N ALA A 121 0.50 1.53 -7.65
CA ALA A 121 0.96 0.17 -7.43
C ALA A 121 2.18 0.21 -6.48
N VAL A 122 2.23 -0.73 -5.55
CA VAL A 122 3.31 -0.81 -4.56
C VAL A 122 3.80 -2.24 -4.46
N LEU A 123 5.12 -2.41 -4.50
CA LEU A 123 5.81 -3.63 -4.14
C LEU A 123 6.44 -3.42 -2.76
N ILE A 124 6.28 -4.40 -1.89
CA ILE A 124 6.90 -4.45 -0.56
C ILE A 124 7.72 -5.74 -0.52
N ASP A 125 9.03 -5.60 -0.43
CA ASP A 125 9.97 -6.71 -0.42
C ASP A 125 10.62 -6.81 0.96
N ILE A 126 10.47 -7.95 1.62
CA ILE A 126 10.84 -8.17 3.02
C ILE A 126 11.85 -9.31 3.07
N HIS A 127 13.03 -9.02 3.58
CA HIS A 127 14.08 -9.98 3.83
C HIS A 127 14.29 -10.15 5.32
N LEU A 128 14.34 -11.41 5.77
CA LEU A 128 14.46 -11.81 7.16
C LEU A 128 15.73 -12.63 7.35
N GLU A 129 16.52 -12.31 8.35
CA GLU A 129 17.76 -13.01 8.67
C GLU A 129 17.75 -13.50 10.12
N ASP A 130 18.18 -14.75 10.32
CA ASP A 130 18.35 -15.32 11.67
C ASP A 130 19.65 -14.76 12.29
N GLU A 131 19.51 -13.84 13.24
CA GLU A 131 20.61 -13.24 13.99
C GLU A 131 20.86 -13.94 15.33
N GLY A 132 20.30 -15.14 15.52
CA GLY A 132 20.50 -15.96 16.70
C GLY A 132 19.24 -16.17 17.54
N PRO A 133 19.42 -16.71 18.76
CA PRO A 133 18.28 -17.26 19.52
C PRO A 133 17.27 -16.21 20.01
N SER A 134 17.60 -14.92 19.93
CA SER A 134 16.76 -13.84 20.47
C SER A 134 16.64 -12.64 19.51
N ALA A 135 17.13 -12.76 18.28
CA ALA A 135 17.15 -11.66 17.33
C ALA A 135 16.86 -12.14 15.91
N THR A 136 16.10 -11.34 15.17
CA THR A 136 15.81 -11.51 13.75
C THR A 136 16.01 -10.18 13.05
N GLY A 137 16.94 -10.12 12.11
CA GLY A 137 17.14 -8.98 11.22
C GLY A 137 16.00 -8.87 10.22
N VAL A 138 15.52 -7.67 9.98
CA VAL A 138 14.44 -7.37 9.03
C VAL A 138 14.87 -6.22 8.16
N LYS A 139 14.87 -6.44 6.84
CA LYS A 139 15.02 -5.41 5.82
C LYS A 139 13.76 -5.33 4.98
N VAL A 140 13.24 -4.13 4.78
CA VAL A 140 12.04 -3.87 3.98
C VAL A 140 12.35 -2.85 2.91
N VAL A 141 12.02 -3.17 1.66
CA VAL A 141 12.11 -2.26 0.53
C VAL A 141 10.70 -1.98 0.01
N TYR A 142 10.36 -0.70 -0.13
CA TYR A 142 9.13 -0.24 -0.74
C TYR A 142 9.42 0.37 -2.10
N GLN A 143 8.73 -0.12 -3.14
CA GLN A 143 8.72 0.50 -4.46
C GLN A 143 7.29 0.97 -4.76
N ARG A 144 7.10 2.28 -4.89
CA ARG A 144 5.80 2.91 -5.15
C ARG A 144 5.78 3.55 -6.51
N THR A 145 4.80 3.18 -7.33
CA THR A 145 4.57 3.79 -8.65
C THR A 145 3.19 4.42 -8.66
N ALA A 146 3.11 5.72 -8.89
CA ALA A 146 1.83 6.36 -9.16
C ALA A 146 1.27 5.83 -10.50
N LEU A 147 -0.01 5.50 -10.55
CA LEU A 147 -0.70 5.07 -11.77
C LEU A 147 -1.38 6.25 -12.48
N ASN A 148 -1.42 7.39 -11.82
CA ASN A 148 -1.99 8.62 -12.33
C ASN A 148 -1.15 9.80 -11.84
N PRO A 149 -0.78 10.78 -12.69
CA PRO A 149 0.02 11.94 -12.28
C PRO A 149 -0.59 12.76 -11.14
N SER A 150 -1.92 12.72 -10.96
CA SER A 150 -2.58 13.38 -9.82
C SER A 150 -2.23 12.75 -8.47
N PHE A 151 -1.70 11.53 -8.46
CA PHE A 151 -1.24 10.82 -7.26
C PHE A 151 0.27 10.94 -7.02
N ASN A 152 1.02 11.65 -7.87
CA ASN A 152 2.47 11.80 -7.74
C ASN A 152 2.87 12.36 -6.37
N GLU A 153 2.20 13.41 -5.92
CA GLU A 153 2.47 14.01 -4.60
C GLU A 153 2.20 13.03 -3.46
N HIS A 154 1.08 12.30 -3.54
CA HIS A 154 0.73 11.29 -2.54
C HIS A 154 1.76 10.15 -2.52
N ALA A 155 2.15 9.61 -3.68
CA ALA A 155 3.15 8.55 -3.77
C ALA A 155 4.51 8.99 -3.20
N THR A 156 4.95 10.21 -3.51
CA THR A 156 6.18 10.79 -2.97
C THR A 156 6.13 10.97 -1.46
N LYS A 157 5.02 11.52 -0.94
CA LYS A 157 4.83 11.73 0.51
C LYS A 157 4.81 10.41 1.28
N SER A 158 4.08 9.41 0.79
CA SER A 158 4.02 8.08 1.39
C SER A 158 5.39 7.41 1.37
N GLY A 159 6.10 7.46 0.22
CA GLY A 159 7.44 6.91 0.11
C GLY A 159 8.44 7.57 1.08
N ASN A 160 8.35 8.87 1.33
CA ASN A 160 9.18 9.53 2.34
C ASN A 160 8.86 9.02 3.76
N GLY A 161 7.59 8.72 4.06
CA GLY A 161 7.17 8.13 5.33
C GLY A 161 7.67 6.71 5.53
N ASP A 162 7.84 5.93 4.47
CA ASP A 162 8.29 4.53 4.55
C ASP A 162 9.63 4.41 5.29
N ARG A 163 10.55 5.37 5.14
CA ARG A 163 11.88 5.35 5.78
C ARG A 163 11.81 5.34 7.31
N ASP A 164 10.78 5.90 7.88
CA ASP A 164 10.63 6.07 9.33
C ASP A 164 9.86 4.92 9.99
N MET A 165 9.32 3.98 9.19
CA MET A 165 8.47 2.88 9.67
C MET A 165 9.22 1.81 10.47
N GLY A 166 10.54 1.68 10.31
CA GLY A 166 11.31 0.61 10.94
C GLY A 166 11.17 0.57 12.47
N ARG A 167 11.22 1.72 13.14
CA ARG A 167 11.06 1.81 14.60
C ARG A 167 9.64 1.45 15.06
N GLU A 168 8.66 1.84 14.30
CA GLU A 168 7.25 1.57 14.57
C GLU A 168 6.96 0.07 14.46
N TRP A 169 7.39 -0.56 13.37
CA TRP A 169 7.26 -1.99 13.15
C TRP A 169 8.00 -2.79 14.23
N GLN A 170 9.26 -2.43 14.53
CA GLN A 170 10.01 -3.06 15.61
C GLN A 170 9.25 -3.03 16.94
N THR A 171 8.74 -1.85 17.32
CA THR A 171 8.00 -1.67 18.58
C THR A 171 6.73 -2.51 18.62
N ALA A 172 5.97 -2.55 17.51
CA ALA A 172 4.72 -3.30 17.41
C ALA A 172 4.98 -4.81 17.47
N ILE A 173 5.94 -5.33 16.72
CA ILE A 173 6.34 -6.73 16.71
C ILE A 173 6.87 -7.15 18.10
N ASP A 174 7.76 -6.40 18.70
CA ASP A 174 8.30 -6.69 20.03
C ASP A 174 7.20 -6.71 21.11
N THR A 175 6.20 -5.84 20.96
CA THR A 175 5.05 -5.81 21.88
C THR A 175 4.18 -7.06 21.71
N CYS A 176 3.93 -7.46 20.46
CA CYS A 176 3.21 -8.70 20.13
C CYS A 176 3.93 -9.93 20.70
N LEU A 177 5.24 -10.00 20.57
CA LEU A 177 6.06 -11.11 21.09
C LEU A 177 5.97 -11.22 22.62
N ARG A 178 6.03 -10.10 23.34
CA ARG A 178 5.86 -10.07 24.80
C ARG A 178 4.45 -10.51 25.25
N GLY A 179 3.43 -10.20 24.45
CA GLY A 179 2.05 -10.62 24.73
C GLY A 179 1.80 -12.13 24.58
N LYS A 180 2.56 -12.79 23.71
CA LYS A 180 2.48 -14.25 23.46
C LYS A 180 3.22 -15.08 24.52
N THR A 181 4.06 -14.48 25.34
CA THR A 181 4.85 -15.15 26.39
C THR A 181 4.15 -15.18 27.76
N ARG A 182 2.94 -14.70 27.87
CA ARG A 182 2.06 -14.76 29.05
C ARG A 182 0.91 -15.73 28.82
#